data_376a7cc343115c6aab9ce9a2343d48a9
#
_entry.id   376a7cc343115c6aab9ce9a2343d48a9
#
_cell.length_a   1.000
_cell.length_b   1.000
_cell.length_c   1.000
_cell.angle_alpha   90.00
_cell.angle_beta   90.00
_cell.angle_gamma   90.00
#
_symmetry.space_group_name_H-M   'P 1'
#
loop_
_entity.id
_entity.type
_entity.pdbx_description
1 polymer ?
#
loop_
_entity_poly.entity_id
_entity_poly.type
_entity_poly.pdbx_seq_one_letter_code
_entity_poly.pdbx_strand_id
1 'polypeptide(L)'
;MKYVLIGDIHGRTNWKQIIEKEKDADKFIFFGDYFDPYNWSLSLNEIVNNFNDIVEFKNKNPNKVILLIGNHDLRSWDQNANQCRYIDGTYEQVAPTLFNGILDGLFQLCYFINDNIVCSHAGFSKTWLDDAGLSFDEFSLNKDFKEQVKNRTVVSTYDFIYNKGD
;
A
#
# COMPACT_ATOMS: atom_id res chain seq x y z
N MET A 1 16.98 10.52 12.31
CA MET A 1 16.55 10.01 11.00
C MET A 1 15.43 10.90 10.47
N LYS A 2 15.47 11.25 9.19
CA LYS A 2 14.46 12.05 8.49
C LYS A 2 13.56 11.12 7.68
N TYR A 3 12.27 11.10 7.98
CA TYR A 3 11.26 10.32 7.28
C TYR A 3 10.40 11.25 6.44
N VAL A 4 10.16 10.89 5.19
CA VAL A 4 9.24 11.58 4.29
C VAL A 4 8.04 10.67 4.04
N LEU A 5 6.86 11.13 4.42
CA LEU A 5 5.61 10.39 4.30
C LEU A 5 4.88 10.88 3.04
N ILE A 6 4.56 9.97 2.13
CA ILE A 6 3.90 10.24 0.87
C ILE A 6 2.52 9.57 0.93
N GLY A 7 1.48 10.37 1.02
CA GLY A 7 0.08 9.92 1.09
C GLY A 7 -0.38 9.28 -0.22
N ASP A 8 -1.68 9.07 -0.31
CA ASP A 8 -2.35 8.39 -1.41
C ASP A 8 -1.92 8.88 -2.79
N ILE A 9 -1.53 7.96 -3.63
CA ILE A 9 -0.95 8.27 -4.95
C ILE A 9 -2.03 8.53 -5.99
N HIS A 10 -3.01 7.65 -6.14
CA HIS A 10 -4.12 7.79 -7.09
C HIS A 10 -3.66 8.19 -8.51
N GLY A 11 -2.60 7.54 -9.01
CA GLY A 11 -2.03 7.79 -10.34
C GLY A 11 -1.21 9.08 -10.47
N ARG A 12 -1.11 9.91 -9.41
CA ARG A 12 -0.41 11.20 -9.46
C ARG A 12 1.11 11.04 -9.39
N THR A 13 1.84 11.90 -10.09
CA THR A 13 3.30 11.86 -10.21
C THR A 13 4.04 12.86 -9.32
N ASN A 14 3.31 13.62 -8.48
CA ASN A 14 3.90 14.65 -7.61
C ASN A 14 4.91 14.10 -6.59
N TRP A 15 4.85 12.80 -6.27
CA TRP A 15 5.84 12.14 -5.44
C TRP A 15 7.26 12.29 -5.98
N LYS A 16 7.44 12.37 -7.32
CA LYS A 16 8.76 12.57 -7.96
C LYS A 16 9.39 13.89 -7.54
N GLN A 17 8.58 14.96 -7.47
CA GLN A 17 9.03 16.27 -7.01
C GLN A 17 9.38 16.26 -5.52
N ILE A 18 8.62 15.50 -4.71
CA ILE A 18 8.89 15.33 -3.27
C ILE A 18 10.25 14.64 -3.09
N ILE A 19 10.50 13.54 -3.81
CA ILE A 19 11.80 12.84 -3.76
C ILE A 19 12.95 13.77 -4.15
N GLU A 20 12.78 14.55 -5.21
CA GLU A 20 13.81 15.47 -5.69
C GLU A 20 14.12 16.57 -4.66
N LYS A 21 13.08 17.10 -4.00
CA LYS A 21 13.21 18.14 -2.97
C LYS A 21 13.84 17.59 -1.67
N GLU A 22 13.51 16.36 -1.31
CA GLU A 22 13.83 15.74 -0.02
C GLU A 22 14.93 14.66 -0.14
N LYS A 23 15.92 14.89 -0.99
CA LYS A 23 17.03 13.94 -1.30
C LYS A 23 17.81 13.45 -0.07
N ASP A 24 17.87 14.29 0.95
CA ASP A 24 18.55 14.03 2.22
C ASP A 24 17.72 13.15 3.18
N ALA A 25 16.50 12.78 2.82
CA ALA A 25 15.68 11.88 3.64
C ALA A 25 16.36 10.52 3.82
N ASP A 26 16.27 9.98 5.04
CA ASP A 26 16.73 8.62 5.36
C ASP A 26 15.75 7.57 4.82
N LYS A 27 14.45 7.85 4.86
CA LYS A 27 13.38 6.98 4.39
C LYS A 27 12.28 7.74 3.68
N PHE A 28 11.70 7.11 2.65
CA PHE A 28 10.46 7.49 2.00
C PHE A 28 9.41 6.41 2.24
N ILE A 29 8.26 6.75 2.80
CA ILE A 29 7.17 5.82 3.10
C ILE A 29 5.96 6.22 2.27
N PHE A 30 5.60 5.38 1.31
CA PHE A 30 4.41 5.52 0.49
C PHE A 30 3.24 4.83 1.19
N PHE A 31 2.11 5.51 1.30
CA PHE A 31 0.96 5.02 2.06
C PHE A 31 -0.05 4.24 1.22
N GLY A 32 0.27 3.90 -0.03
CA GLY A 32 -0.61 3.09 -0.87
C GLY A 32 -1.54 3.90 -1.77
N ASP A 33 -2.63 3.26 -2.18
CA ASP A 33 -3.63 3.78 -3.13
C ASP A 33 -2.96 4.24 -4.43
N TYR A 34 -2.19 3.34 -5.03
CA TYR A 34 -1.31 3.69 -6.17
C TYR A 34 -2.06 4.04 -7.44
N PHE A 35 -3.19 3.33 -7.73
CA PHE A 35 -3.85 3.34 -9.03
C PHE A 35 -5.35 3.48 -8.90
N ASP A 36 -6.06 4.22 -8.53
CA ASP A 36 -7.50 4.51 -8.58
C ASP A 36 -7.68 6.03 -8.67
N PRO A 37 -7.57 6.62 -9.86
CA PRO A 37 -7.44 8.05 -9.99
C PRO A 37 -8.74 8.79 -9.66
N TYR A 38 -8.63 9.88 -8.93
CA TYR A 38 -9.70 10.87 -8.79
C TYR A 38 -9.78 11.77 -10.02
N ASN A 39 -8.71 11.85 -10.81
CA ASN A 39 -8.64 12.64 -12.03
C ASN A 39 -8.89 11.76 -13.25
N TRP A 40 -10.07 11.86 -13.83
CA TRP A 40 -10.48 11.13 -15.03
C TRP A 40 -9.74 11.53 -16.31
N SER A 41 -8.85 12.53 -16.27
CA SER A 41 -8.00 12.89 -17.40
C SER A 41 -6.76 12.01 -17.55
N LEU A 42 -6.43 11.20 -16.53
CA LEU A 42 -5.31 10.26 -16.60
C LEU A 42 -5.70 9.05 -17.46
N SER A 43 -4.84 8.72 -18.39
CA SER A 43 -4.96 7.50 -19.19
C SER A 43 -4.50 6.27 -18.41
N LEU A 44 -4.95 5.10 -18.85
CA LEU A 44 -4.48 3.82 -18.32
C LEU A 44 -2.95 3.72 -18.30
N ASN A 45 -2.31 4.08 -19.42
CA ASN A 45 -0.85 4.01 -19.53
C ASN A 45 -0.13 4.93 -18.55
N GLU A 46 -0.64 6.13 -18.30
CA GLU A 46 -0.05 7.04 -17.31
C GLU A 46 -0.11 6.46 -15.91
N ILE A 47 -1.23 5.84 -15.53
CA ILE A 47 -1.41 5.23 -14.20
C ILE A 47 -0.48 4.03 -14.04
N VAL A 48 -0.46 3.12 -15.01
CA VAL A 48 0.37 1.92 -14.98
C VAL A 48 1.86 2.28 -14.99
N ASN A 49 2.27 3.22 -15.83
CA ASN A 49 3.65 3.67 -15.88
C ASN A 49 4.07 4.33 -14.57
N ASN A 50 3.20 5.16 -13.97
CA ASN A 50 3.49 5.76 -12.66
C ASN A 50 3.66 4.72 -11.55
N PHE A 51 2.81 3.69 -11.53
CA PHE A 51 2.95 2.56 -10.60
C PHE A 51 4.28 1.83 -10.81
N ASN A 52 4.63 1.51 -12.06
CA ASN A 52 5.89 0.85 -12.39
C ASN A 52 7.11 1.69 -11.99
N ASP A 53 7.05 3.02 -12.16
CA ASP A 53 8.11 3.94 -11.72
C ASP A 53 8.31 3.89 -10.20
N ILE A 54 7.22 3.76 -9.41
CA ILE A 54 7.30 3.62 -7.94
C ILE A 54 7.96 2.28 -7.58
N VAL A 55 7.56 1.19 -8.23
CA VAL A 55 8.16 -0.14 -8.04
C VAL A 55 9.65 -0.12 -8.41
N GLU A 56 10.01 0.50 -9.51
CA GLU A 56 11.40 0.66 -9.92
C GLU A 56 12.20 1.49 -8.91
N PHE A 57 11.61 2.58 -8.40
CA PHE A 57 12.24 3.41 -7.37
C PHE A 57 12.50 2.63 -6.09
N LYS A 58 11.56 1.79 -5.64
CA LYS A 58 11.76 0.87 -4.52
C LYS A 58 12.88 -0.13 -4.81
N ASN A 59 12.90 -0.75 -5.97
CA ASN A 59 13.92 -1.74 -6.34
C ASN A 59 15.34 -1.16 -6.38
N LYS A 60 15.46 0.09 -6.84
CA LYS A 60 16.75 0.83 -6.83
C LYS A 60 17.16 1.29 -5.43
N ASN A 61 16.23 1.41 -4.50
CA ASN A 61 16.44 1.94 -3.16
C ASN A 61 15.81 1.05 -2.08
N PRO A 62 16.12 -0.25 -2.01
CA PRO A 62 15.37 -1.23 -1.21
C PRO A 62 15.36 -0.91 0.29
N ASN A 63 16.43 -0.32 0.79
CA ASN A 63 16.56 0.04 2.21
C ASN A 63 16.04 1.44 2.54
N LYS A 64 15.75 2.26 1.53
CA LYS A 64 15.34 3.67 1.71
C LYS A 64 13.84 3.87 1.47
N VAL A 65 13.23 3.05 0.64
CA VAL A 65 11.83 3.16 0.25
C VAL A 65 11.00 2.06 0.89
N ILE A 66 9.87 2.44 1.49
CA ILE A 66 8.84 1.55 2.05
C ILE A 66 7.56 1.77 1.24
N LEU A 67 6.95 0.68 0.77
CA LEU A 67 5.68 0.72 0.06
C LEU A 67 4.62 0.03 0.91
N LEU A 68 3.67 0.79 1.43
CA LEU A 68 2.51 0.27 2.14
C LEU A 68 1.36 0.02 1.16
N ILE A 69 0.44 -0.84 1.54
CA ILE A 69 -0.78 -1.13 0.78
C ILE A 69 -1.91 -0.25 1.27
N GLY A 70 -2.64 0.34 0.33
CA GLY A 70 -3.88 1.05 0.58
C GLY A 70 -5.11 0.19 0.29
N ASN A 71 -6.28 0.68 0.69
CA ASN A 71 -7.53 -0.04 0.50
C ASN A 71 -7.95 -0.13 -0.98
N HIS A 72 -7.64 0.88 -1.77
CA HIS A 72 -7.90 0.85 -3.21
C HIS A 72 -6.99 -0.14 -3.95
N ASP A 73 -5.80 -0.42 -3.44
CA ASP A 73 -4.89 -1.42 -4.01
C ASP A 73 -5.43 -2.84 -3.86
N LEU A 74 -6.17 -3.13 -2.78
CA LEU A 74 -6.71 -4.45 -2.48
C LEU A 74 -7.99 -4.79 -3.23
N ARG A 75 -8.65 -3.83 -3.88
CA ARG A 75 -9.83 -4.12 -4.69
C ARG A 75 -9.61 -5.24 -5.70
N SER A 76 -8.37 -5.38 -6.15
CA SER A 76 -7.99 -6.46 -7.05
C SER A 76 -8.32 -7.86 -6.52
N TRP A 77 -8.60 -8.00 -5.25
CA TRP A 77 -9.04 -9.26 -4.63
C TRP A 77 -10.49 -9.25 -4.18
N ASP A 78 -11.04 -8.07 -3.85
CA ASP A 78 -12.41 -7.94 -3.40
C ASP A 78 -13.29 -7.28 -4.47
N GLN A 79 -14.00 -8.10 -5.22
CA GLN A 79 -14.95 -7.63 -6.24
C GLN A 79 -16.13 -6.84 -5.63
N ASN A 80 -16.34 -6.91 -4.31
CA ASN A 80 -17.37 -6.16 -3.60
C ASN A 80 -16.90 -4.78 -3.13
N ALA A 81 -15.64 -4.42 -3.30
CA ALA A 81 -15.13 -3.08 -3.02
C ALA A 81 -15.69 -2.08 -4.07
N ASN A 82 -16.96 -1.74 -3.91
CA ASN A 82 -17.78 -1.01 -4.89
C ASN A 82 -17.43 0.48 -5.07
N GLN A 83 -16.34 0.97 -4.47
CA GLN A 83 -16.04 2.40 -4.45
C GLN A 83 -14.83 2.82 -5.28
N CYS A 84 -14.16 1.89 -5.93
CA CYS A 84 -12.98 2.21 -6.72
C CYS A 84 -13.35 2.65 -8.14
N ARG A 85 -12.59 3.59 -8.68
CA ARG A 85 -12.78 4.21 -10.00
C ARG A 85 -11.71 3.75 -10.98
N TYR A 86 -11.47 2.45 -11.02
CA TYR A 86 -10.49 1.92 -11.96
C TYR A 86 -10.86 2.24 -13.40
N ILE A 87 -9.86 2.66 -14.16
CA ILE A 87 -9.96 2.65 -15.61
C ILE A 87 -9.88 1.19 -16.06
N ASP A 88 -10.73 0.80 -17.00
CA ASP A 88 -10.76 -0.56 -17.54
C ASP A 88 -9.36 -0.99 -18.00
N GLY A 89 -8.97 -2.19 -17.60
CA GLY A 89 -7.65 -2.74 -17.90
C GLY A 89 -6.53 -2.39 -16.91
N THR A 90 -6.77 -1.47 -15.97
CA THR A 90 -5.73 -1.13 -14.95
C THR A 90 -5.38 -2.35 -14.10
N TYR A 91 -6.39 -3.05 -13.64
CA TYR A 91 -6.24 -4.19 -12.76
C TYR A 91 -5.40 -5.30 -13.39
N GLU A 92 -5.72 -5.70 -14.61
CA GLU A 92 -5.04 -6.77 -15.32
C GLU A 92 -3.54 -6.50 -15.51
N GLN A 93 -3.17 -5.23 -15.58
CA GLN A 93 -1.78 -4.83 -15.78
C GLN A 93 -0.99 -4.70 -14.48
N VAL A 94 -1.63 -4.31 -13.36
CA VAL A 94 -0.93 -4.06 -12.09
C VAL A 94 -1.03 -5.20 -11.09
N ALA A 95 -2.12 -5.98 -11.11
CA ALA A 95 -2.38 -7.02 -10.13
C ALA A 95 -1.26 -8.07 -10.00
N PRO A 96 -0.66 -8.59 -11.08
CA PRO A 96 0.42 -9.56 -10.95
C PRO A 96 1.64 -8.98 -10.20
N THR A 97 2.02 -7.74 -10.49
CA THR A 97 3.13 -7.06 -9.82
C THR A 97 2.82 -6.80 -8.35
N LEU A 98 1.59 -6.38 -8.06
CA LEU A 98 1.15 -6.10 -6.70
C LEU A 98 1.09 -7.39 -5.87
N PHE A 99 0.44 -8.43 -6.39
CA PHE A 99 0.30 -9.72 -5.72
C PHE A 99 1.67 -10.34 -5.40
N ASN A 100 2.52 -10.50 -6.41
CA ASN A 100 3.85 -11.06 -6.22
C ASN A 100 4.70 -10.16 -5.29
N GLY A 101 4.60 -8.84 -5.46
CA GLY A 101 5.31 -7.88 -4.62
C GLY A 101 4.91 -7.96 -3.14
N ILE A 102 3.65 -8.26 -2.79
CA ILE A 102 3.23 -8.49 -1.41
C ILE A 102 3.89 -9.79 -0.90
N LEU A 103 3.82 -10.88 -1.66
CA LEU A 103 4.40 -12.17 -1.25
C LEU A 103 5.92 -12.09 -1.08
N ASP A 104 6.60 -11.32 -1.91
CA ASP A 104 8.05 -11.11 -1.86
C ASP A 104 8.47 -10.06 -0.82
N GLY A 105 7.52 -9.32 -0.23
CA GLY A 105 7.77 -8.29 0.77
C GLY A 105 8.19 -6.93 0.19
N LEU A 106 7.95 -6.70 -1.10
CA LEU A 106 8.10 -5.41 -1.74
C LEU A 106 7.07 -4.41 -1.21
N PHE A 107 5.82 -4.89 -1.06
CA PHE A 107 4.72 -4.17 -0.42
C PHE A 107 4.41 -4.79 0.93
N GLN A 108 4.04 -3.96 1.89
CA GLN A 108 3.73 -4.40 3.25
C GLN A 108 2.51 -3.67 3.83
N LEU A 109 1.89 -4.25 4.85
CA LEU A 109 0.71 -3.68 5.50
C LEU A 109 1.08 -2.49 6.38
N CYS A 110 2.20 -2.60 7.11
CA CYS A 110 2.66 -1.58 8.03
C CYS A 110 4.18 -1.52 8.12
N TYR A 111 4.68 -0.40 8.65
CA TYR A 111 6.09 -0.17 8.97
C TYR A 111 6.21 0.52 10.31
N PHE A 112 7.02 -0.03 11.22
CA PHE A 112 7.28 0.54 12.53
C PHE A 112 8.53 1.42 12.48
N ILE A 113 8.36 2.72 12.67
CA ILE A 113 9.49 3.64 12.81
C ILE A 113 10.23 3.36 14.12
N ASN A 114 9.47 3.09 15.19
CA ASN A 114 9.91 2.66 16.49
C ASN A 114 8.71 2.06 17.26
N ASP A 115 8.90 1.71 18.51
CA ASP A 115 7.86 1.08 19.35
C ASP A 115 6.61 1.95 19.58
N ASN A 116 6.69 3.25 19.31
CA ASN A 116 5.60 4.21 19.56
C ASN A 116 4.97 4.77 18.27
N ILE A 117 5.59 4.54 17.10
CA ILE A 117 5.15 5.12 15.82
C ILE A 117 5.07 4.02 14.78
N VAL A 118 3.85 3.73 14.36
CA VAL A 118 3.55 2.82 13.25
C VAL A 118 2.97 3.59 12.07
N CYS A 119 3.41 3.26 10.88
CA CYS A 119 2.87 3.73 9.62
C CYS A 119 2.02 2.62 9.01
N SER A 120 0.76 2.91 8.73
CA SER A 120 -0.18 2.06 8.01
C SER A 120 -1.16 2.96 7.25
N HIS A 121 -1.81 2.44 6.22
CA HIS A 121 -2.73 3.25 5.41
C HIS A 121 -3.92 3.78 6.23
N ALA A 122 -4.57 2.91 7.02
CA ALA A 122 -5.79 3.26 7.76
C ALA A 122 -5.74 3.02 9.28
N GLY A 123 -4.62 2.54 9.81
CA GLY A 123 -4.46 2.22 11.24
C GLY A 123 -4.94 0.81 11.60
N PHE A 124 -4.90 0.51 12.91
CA PHE A 124 -5.30 -0.78 13.48
C PHE A 124 -6.20 -0.54 14.69
N SER A 125 -7.34 -1.23 14.76
CA SER A 125 -8.12 -1.22 15.98
C SER A 125 -7.64 -2.29 16.96
N LYS A 126 -7.69 -1.97 18.26
CA LYS A 126 -7.34 -2.95 19.29
C LYS A 126 -8.30 -4.16 19.27
N THR A 127 -9.58 -3.93 19.11
CA THR A 127 -10.60 -4.99 19.03
C THR A 127 -10.26 -5.97 17.92
N TRP A 128 -9.94 -5.47 16.73
CA TRP A 128 -9.56 -6.33 15.62
C TRP A 128 -8.31 -7.17 15.91
N LEU A 129 -7.28 -6.57 16.53
CA LEU A 129 -6.06 -7.31 16.91
C LEU A 129 -6.36 -8.43 17.91
N ASP A 130 -7.17 -8.14 18.93
CA ASP A 130 -7.57 -9.08 19.96
C ASP A 130 -8.39 -10.25 19.35
N ASP A 131 -9.36 -9.96 18.48
CA ASP A 131 -10.22 -10.95 17.82
C ASP A 131 -9.44 -11.85 16.87
N ALA A 132 -8.46 -11.29 16.17
CA ALA A 132 -7.56 -12.02 15.28
C ALA A 132 -6.43 -12.76 16.02
N GLY A 133 -6.25 -12.52 17.30
CA GLY A 133 -5.16 -13.10 18.11
C GLY A 133 -3.77 -12.67 17.65
N LEU A 134 -3.65 -11.46 17.09
CA LEU A 134 -2.42 -10.94 16.53
C LEU A 134 -1.64 -10.09 17.53
N SER A 135 -0.32 -10.26 17.54
CA SER A 135 0.60 -9.36 18.24
C SER A 135 0.72 -8.04 17.45
N PHE A 136 0.74 -6.92 18.19
CA PHE A 136 0.95 -5.61 17.60
C PHE A 136 2.45 -5.37 17.36
N ASP A 137 3.00 -6.04 16.38
CA ASP A 137 4.37 -5.88 15.92
C ASP A 137 4.46 -6.02 14.38
N GLU A 138 5.47 -5.40 13.79
CA GLU A 138 5.63 -5.34 12.33
C GLU A 138 5.71 -6.72 11.68
N PHE A 139 6.42 -7.65 12.30
CA PHE A 139 6.61 -8.98 11.75
C PHE A 139 5.30 -9.78 11.71
N SER A 140 4.59 -9.83 12.84
CA SER A 140 3.33 -10.59 12.98
C SER A 140 2.27 -10.05 12.03
N LEU A 141 2.09 -8.74 11.97
CA LEU A 141 1.10 -8.09 11.11
C LEU A 141 1.39 -8.29 9.62
N ASN A 142 2.63 -8.09 9.18
CA ASN A 142 2.99 -8.28 7.78
C ASN A 142 2.99 -9.75 7.36
N LYS A 143 3.32 -10.67 8.28
CA LYS A 143 3.24 -12.11 8.03
C LYS A 143 1.80 -12.56 7.84
N ASP A 144 0.91 -12.18 8.74
CA ASP A 144 -0.52 -12.52 8.64
C ASP A 144 -1.14 -11.96 7.36
N PHE A 145 -0.85 -10.70 7.03
CA PHE A 145 -1.29 -10.08 5.78
C PHE A 145 -0.86 -10.89 4.54
N LYS A 146 0.40 -11.33 4.48
CA LYS A 146 0.90 -12.17 3.38
C LYS A 146 0.16 -13.49 3.27
N GLU A 147 -0.10 -14.16 4.39
CA GLU A 147 -0.83 -15.43 4.42
C GLU A 147 -2.28 -15.24 3.93
N GLN A 148 -2.94 -14.16 4.33
CA GLN A 148 -4.28 -13.83 3.86
C GLN A 148 -4.31 -13.57 2.35
N VAL A 149 -3.38 -12.79 1.83
CA VAL A 149 -3.24 -12.53 0.39
C VAL A 149 -2.98 -13.83 -0.38
N LYS A 150 -2.08 -14.67 0.12
CA LYS A 150 -1.76 -15.99 -0.48
C LYS A 150 -2.97 -16.91 -0.53
N ASN A 151 -3.76 -16.94 0.53
CA ASN A 151 -4.94 -17.80 0.64
C ASN A 151 -6.19 -17.20 -0.01
N ARG A 152 -6.10 -15.95 -0.54
CA ARG A 152 -7.21 -15.20 -1.09
C ARG A 152 -8.39 -15.01 -0.12
N THR A 153 -8.10 -14.92 1.17
CA THR A 153 -9.08 -14.68 2.23
C THR A 153 -9.29 -13.18 2.41
N VAL A 154 -9.77 -12.54 1.37
CA VAL A 154 -9.82 -11.08 1.17
C VAL A 154 -10.70 -10.35 2.17
N VAL A 155 -11.75 -10.99 2.69
CA VAL A 155 -12.73 -10.35 3.60
C VAL A 155 -12.05 -9.82 4.86
N SER A 156 -11.11 -10.60 5.42
CA SER A 156 -10.35 -10.17 6.58
C SER A 156 -9.32 -9.08 6.27
N THR A 157 -8.80 -9.05 5.04
CA THR A 157 -7.89 -7.98 4.60
C THR A 157 -8.61 -6.64 4.43
N TYR A 158 -9.89 -6.68 4.03
CA TYR A 158 -10.75 -5.49 4.01
C TYR A 158 -10.98 -4.92 5.42
N ASP A 159 -11.17 -5.78 6.41
CA ASP A 159 -11.31 -5.38 7.81
C ASP A 159 -10.04 -4.75 8.38
N PHE A 160 -8.86 -5.16 7.90
CA PHE A 160 -7.58 -4.52 8.25
C PHE A 160 -7.50 -3.05 7.85
N ILE A 161 -8.08 -2.70 6.73
CA ILE A 161 -7.90 -1.38 6.10
C ILE A 161 -9.13 -0.49 6.30
N TYR A 162 -10.29 -1.11 6.50
CA TYR A 162 -11.58 -0.42 6.65
C TYR A 162 -12.24 -0.61 8.00
N ASN A 163 -11.50 -0.91 9.05
CA ASN A 163 -12.16 -1.02 10.32
C ASN A 163 -12.99 0.25 10.56
N LYS A 164 -14.30 0.09 10.43
CA LYS A 164 -15.26 1.14 10.82
C LYS A 164 -15.06 1.33 12.31
N GLY A 165 -14.26 2.32 12.66
CA GLY A 165 -14.11 2.71 14.05
C GLY A 165 -15.49 2.94 14.65
N ASP A 166 -15.75 2.26 15.74
CA ASP A 166 -16.78 2.62 16.70
C ASP A 166 -16.41 3.94 17.37
#